data_1dd6eebecce60eb2dfebfe4346ebd311
#
_entry.id   1dd6eebecce60eb2dfebfe4346ebd311
#
_cell.length_a   1.000
_cell.length_b   1.000
_cell.length_c   1.000
_cell.angle_alpha   90.00
_cell.angle_beta   90.00
_cell.angle_gamma   90.00
#
_symmetry.space_group_name_H-M   'P 1'
#
loop_
_entity.id
_entity.type
_entity.pdbx_description
1 polymer ?
#
loop_
_entity_poly.entity_id
_entity_poly.type
_entity_poly.pdbx_seq_one_letter_code
_entity_poly.pdbx_strand_id
1 'polypeptide(L)' 'MGISDYDLTIKNHQFRIAELIYETAQEQLLLRKAQIQIAEFGIEIARLNSHIQVLETTLAAMSGELHALRMDTQ' A
#
# COMPACT_ATOMS: atom_id res chain seq x y z
N MET A 1 -43.26 23.40 26.42
CA MET A 1 -43.08 22.09 25.79
C MET A 1 -42.27 22.14 24.49
N GLY A 2 -42.47 23.13 23.61
CA GLY A 2 -41.69 23.24 22.40
C GLY A 2 -40.18 23.41 22.59
N ILE A 3 -39.79 24.12 23.67
CA ILE A 3 -38.36 24.34 23.96
C ILE A 3 -37.66 23.05 24.33
N SER A 4 -38.31 22.16 25.07
CA SER A 4 -37.70 20.86 25.43
C SER A 4 -37.49 19.97 24.23
N ASP A 5 -38.43 20.01 23.27
CA ASP A 5 -38.31 19.22 22.06
C ASP A 5 -37.18 19.75 21.15
N TYR A 6 -37.03 21.08 21.08
CA TYR A 6 -35.94 21.71 20.35
C TYR A 6 -34.57 21.34 20.98
N ASP A 7 -34.48 21.43 22.32
CA ASP A 7 -33.23 21.09 23.02
C ASP A 7 -32.84 19.65 22.77
N LEU A 8 -33.80 18.73 22.82
CA LEU A 8 -33.55 17.32 22.58
C LEU A 8 -33.09 17.09 21.13
N THR A 9 -33.74 17.75 20.19
CA THR A 9 -33.40 17.65 18.78
C THR A 9 -31.98 18.17 18.53
N ILE A 10 -31.62 19.32 19.11
CA ILE A 10 -30.28 19.90 18.98
C ILE A 10 -29.24 18.95 19.57
N LYS A 11 -29.48 18.39 20.74
CA LYS A 11 -28.58 17.44 21.38
C LYS A 11 -28.38 16.19 20.52
N ASN A 12 -29.47 15.68 19.93
CA ASN A 12 -29.39 14.51 19.06
C ASN A 12 -28.54 14.82 17.80
N HIS A 13 -28.71 15.99 17.22
CA HIS A 13 -27.89 16.39 16.07
C HIS A 13 -26.43 16.57 16.44
N GLN A 14 -26.15 17.18 17.59
CA GLN A 14 -24.79 17.36 18.07
C GLN A 14 -24.12 16.02 18.31
N PHE A 15 -24.83 15.07 18.88
CA PHE A 15 -24.34 13.71 19.11
C PHE A 15 -24.04 13.03 17.77
N ARG A 16 -24.93 13.15 16.81
CA ARG A 16 -24.75 12.55 15.48
C ARG A 16 -23.55 13.16 14.75
N ILE A 17 -23.38 14.47 14.86
CA ILE A 17 -22.23 15.16 14.27
C ILE A 17 -20.93 14.65 14.88
N ALA A 18 -20.91 14.49 16.22
CA ALA A 18 -19.73 13.96 16.91
C ALA A 18 -19.41 12.54 16.46
N GLU A 19 -20.43 11.69 16.28
CA GLU A 19 -20.25 10.33 15.76
C GLU A 19 -19.64 10.35 14.35
N LEU A 20 -20.19 11.21 13.49
CA LEU A 20 -19.70 11.32 12.10
C LEU A 20 -18.27 11.81 12.04
N ILE A 21 -17.90 12.76 12.90
CA ILE A 21 -16.53 13.25 12.99
C ILE A 21 -15.59 12.11 13.42
N TYR A 22 -16.01 11.34 14.40
CA TYR A 22 -15.22 10.20 14.88
C TYR A 22 -15.05 9.15 13.80
N GLU A 23 -16.15 8.76 13.14
CA GLU A 23 -16.12 7.78 12.06
C GLU A 23 -15.22 8.25 10.91
N THR A 24 -15.34 9.52 10.53
CA THR A 24 -14.51 10.09 9.46
C THR A 24 -13.04 10.07 9.83
N ALA A 25 -12.71 10.40 11.08
CA ALA A 25 -11.32 10.35 11.56
C ALA A 25 -10.77 8.92 11.51
N GLN A 26 -11.58 7.93 11.88
CA GLN A 26 -11.19 6.53 11.80
C GLN A 26 -10.95 6.08 10.36
N GLU A 27 -11.84 6.46 9.45
CA GLU A 27 -11.70 6.15 8.03
C GLU A 27 -10.46 6.78 7.44
N GLN A 28 -10.16 8.03 7.80
CA GLN A 28 -8.95 8.72 7.34
C GLN A 28 -7.70 8.04 7.86
N LEU A 29 -7.72 7.56 9.10
CA LEU A 29 -6.59 6.83 9.67
C LEU A 29 -6.36 5.52 8.92
N LEU A 30 -7.42 4.78 8.64
CA LEU A 30 -7.33 3.53 7.87
C LEU A 30 -6.81 3.78 6.46
N LEU A 31 -7.29 4.84 5.81
CA LEU A 31 -6.83 5.23 4.48
C LEU A 31 -5.34 5.54 4.50
N ARG A 32 -4.88 6.30 5.49
CA ARG A 32 -3.47 6.64 5.63
C ARG A 32 -2.61 5.39 5.81
N LYS A 33 -3.05 4.45 6.65
CA LYS A 33 -2.35 3.18 6.85
C LYS A 33 -2.27 2.39 5.55
N ALA A 34 -3.36 2.35 4.80
CA ALA A 34 -3.39 1.66 3.50
C ALA A 34 -2.42 2.31 2.51
N GLN A 35 -2.37 3.64 2.48
CA GLN A 35 -1.45 4.38 1.61
C GLN A 35 0.01 4.07 1.94
N ILE A 36 0.35 3.97 3.23
CA ILE A 36 1.69 3.60 3.68
C ILE A 36 2.03 2.19 3.22
N GLN A 37 1.12 1.25 3.37
CA GLN A 37 1.32 -0.13 2.92
C GLN A 37 1.52 -0.20 1.41
N ILE A 38 0.75 0.56 0.64
CA ILE A 38 0.90 0.62 -0.82
C ILE A 38 2.28 1.15 -1.18
N ALA A 39 2.76 2.18 -0.50
CA ALA A 39 4.09 2.73 -0.72
C ALA A 39 5.18 1.71 -0.39
N GLU A 40 5.03 0.98 0.70
CA GLU A 40 5.96 -0.09 1.10
C GLU A 40 6.00 -1.21 0.05
N PHE A 41 4.84 -1.61 -0.46
CA PHE A 41 4.77 -2.61 -1.53
C PHE A 41 5.43 -2.11 -2.80
N GLY A 42 5.27 -0.82 -3.13
CA GLY A 42 5.95 -0.22 -4.27
C GLY A 42 7.46 -0.31 -4.17
N ILE A 43 8.00 -0.02 -2.99
CA ILE A 43 9.44 -0.14 -2.71
C ILE A 43 9.89 -1.59 -2.86
N GLU A 44 9.12 -2.53 -2.32
CA GLU A 44 9.44 -3.96 -2.40
C GLU A 44 9.42 -4.45 -3.85
N ILE A 45 8.44 -4.03 -4.64
CA ILE A 45 8.36 -4.37 -6.07
C ILE A 45 9.58 -3.84 -6.81
N ALA A 46 9.99 -2.61 -6.54
CA ALA A 46 11.18 -2.02 -7.17
C ALA A 46 12.44 -2.82 -6.81
N ARG A 47 12.57 -3.21 -5.54
CA ARG A 47 13.69 -4.03 -5.08
C ARG A 47 13.72 -5.37 -5.78
N LEU A 48 12.57 -6.03 -5.87
CA LEU A 48 12.47 -7.32 -6.54
C LEU A 48 12.77 -7.22 -8.04
N ASN A 49 12.31 -6.17 -8.70
CA ASN A 49 12.61 -5.94 -10.12
C ASN A 49 14.11 -5.75 -10.34
N SER A 50 14.79 -5.00 -9.47
CA SER A 50 16.24 -4.85 -9.54
C SER A 50 16.95 -6.18 -9.36
N HIS A 51 16.47 -6.99 -8.42
CA HIS A 51 17.03 -8.32 -8.18
C HIS A 51 16.86 -9.24 -9.40
N ILE A 52 15.68 -9.19 -10.02
CA ILE A 52 15.39 -9.96 -11.23
C ILE A 52 16.36 -9.55 -12.34
N GLN A 53 16.61 -8.25 -12.53
CA GLN A 53 17.56 -7.78 -13.53
C GLN A 53 18.96 -8.32 -13.28
N VAL A 54 19.42 -8.32 -12.05
CA VAL A 54 20.74 -8.88 -11.69
C VAL A 54 20.78 -10.37 -12.00
N LEU A 55 19.73 -11.11 -11.66
CA LEU A 55 19.65 -12.54 -11.95
C LEU A 55 19.62 -12.83 -13.45
N GLU A 56 18.88 -12.06 -14.20
CA GLU A 56 18.83 -12.20 -15.67
C GLU A 56 20.19 -11.94 -16.30
N THR A 57 20.88 -10.90 -15.85
CA THR A 57 22.22 -10.57 -16.34
C THR A 57 23.19 -11.67 -16.00
N THR A 58 23.14 -12.19 -14.78
CA THR A 58 23.99 -13.30 -14.33
C THR A 58 23.72 -14.56 -15.14
N LEU A 59 22.45 -14.87 -15.37
CA LEU A 59 22.05 -16.02 -16.16
C LEU A 59 22.55 -15.92 -17.61
N ALA A 60 22.43 -14.74 -18.22
CA ALA A 60 22.91 -14.49 -19.57
C ALA A 60 24.44 -14.69 -19.65
N ALA A 61 25.18 -14.19 -18.66
CA ALA A 61 26.63 -14.35 -18.60
C ALA A 61 27.00 -15.82 -18.45
N MET A 62 26.33 -16.55 -17.59
CA MET A 62 26.58 -17.98 -17.38
C MET A 62 26.23 -18.80 -18.62
N SER A 63 25.14 -18.45 -19.31
CA SER A 63 24.77 -19.10 -20.56
C SER A 63 25.82 -18.87 -21.64
N GLY A 64 26.39 -17.66 -21.71
CA GLY A 64 27.46 -17.33 -22.64
C GLY A 64 28.71 -18.15 -22.33
N GLU A 65 29.10 -18.25 -21.05
CA GLU A 65 30.25 -19.04 -20.65
C GLU A 65 30.05 -20.52 -20.98
N LEU A 66 28.87 -21.05 -20.72
CA LEU A 66 28.56 -22.44 -21.02
C LEU A 66 28.63 -22.71 -22.53
N HIS A 67 28.11 -21.77 -23.33
CA HIS A 67 28.19 -21.88 -24.80
C HIS A 67 29.65 -21.90 -25.26
N ALA A 68 30.47 -20.99 -24.73
CA ALA A 68 31.89 -20.93 -25.06
C ALA A 68 32.61 -22.23 -24.69
N LEU A 69 32.33 -22.80 -23.52
CA LEU A 69 32.92 -24.07 -23.12
C LEU A 69 32.54 -25.23 -24.05
N ARG A 70 31.29 -25.26 -24.49
CA ARG A 70 30.82 -26.28 -25.42
C ARG A 70 31.50 -26.15 -26.77
N MET A 71 31.71 -24.91 -27.24
CA MET A 71 32.43 -24.67 -28.51
C MET A 71 33.89 -25.10 -28.43
N ASP A 72 34.53 -24.88 -27.25
CA ASP A 72 35.93 -25.29 -27.03
C ASP A 72 36.13 -26.80 -27.05
N THR A 73 35.12 -27.55 -26.59
CA THR A 73 35.20 -29.01 -26.50
C THR A 73 34.85 -29.72 -27.80
N GLN A 74 34.32 -28.99 -28.77
CA GLN A 74 34.02 -29.52 -30.07
C GLN A 74 35.17 -29.28 -31.05
#